data_55cd96dcff9c1773d11d53e520156b55
#
_entry.id   55cd96dcff9c1773d11d53e520156b55
#
_cell.length_a   1.000
_cell.length_b   1.000
_cell.length_c   1.000
_cell.angle_alpha   90.00
_cell.angle_beta   90.00
_cell.angle_gamma   90.00
#
_symmetry.space_group_name_H-M   'P 1'
#
loop_
_entity.id
_entity.type
_entity.pdbx_description
1 polymer ?
#
loop_
_entity_poly.entity_id
_entity_poly.type
_entity_poly.pdbx_seq_one_letter_code
_entity_poly.pdbx_strand_id
1 'polypeptide(L)'
;SARSGTTIIGKVIHSLKGVEYSFEPPALFSLIPLIESIKENNWKMLYETYLYEDFFINSICGRSINCNIADDSSIYKVKSKSSIDARLIKSVDKVKAEKIGADRVIAYKMPDITPFIPKLIEYYPDMRVIFMERGPIETINSLLAKGWFSKNGSTSNMTWPFVIENEIKIPFWVCDKDSDLWCAMSEIDRCAYYYIRVNNVNIPNAIKISYEDLILDPLNTVSELA
;
A
#
# COMPACT_ATOMS: atom_id res chain seq x y z
N SER A 1 5.23 -7.82 -2.15
CA SER A 1 6.32 -7.13 -1.43
C SER A 1 6.76 -5.85 -2.15
N ALA A 2 7.49 -4.97 -1.47
CA ALA A 2 8.13 -3.85 -2.15
C ALA A 2 9.10 -4.37 -3.23
N ARG A 3 9.37 -3.56 -4.25
CA ARG A 3 10.25 -3.90 -5.40
C ARG A 3 9.75 -5.06 -6.29
N SER A 4 8.47 -5.44 -6.19
CA SER A 4 7.83 -6.51 -6.97
C SER A 4 6.80 -5.97 -7.98
N GLY A 5 6.98 -4.78 -8.54
CA GLY A 5 6.06 -4.21 -9.53
C GLY A 5 4.78 -3.60 -8.97
N THR A 6 4.66 -3.46 -7.65
CA THR A 6 3.46 -2.94 -6.96
C THR A 6 3.04 -1.54 -7.45
N THR A 7 3.98 -0.70 -7.88
CA THR A 7 3.68 0.63 -8.44
C THR A 7 2.98 0.53 -9.80
N ILE A 8 3.37 -0.43 -10.64
CA ILE A 8 2.75 -0.65 -11.95
C ILE A 8 1.31 -1.11 -11.77
N ILE A 9 1.10 -2.12 -10.93
CA ILE A 9 -0.26 -2.62 -10.62
C ILE A 9 -1.11 -1.52 -9.97
N GLY A 10 -0.53 -0.72 -9.07
CA GLY A 10 -1.23 0.42 -8.49
C GLY A 10 -1.73 1.42 -9.55
N LYS A 11 -0.93 1.71 -10.59
CA LYS A 11 -1.36 2.56 -11.72
C LYS A 11 -2.50 1.91 -12.52
N VAL A 12 -2.44 0.60 -12.77
CA VAL A 12 -3.52 -0.14 -13.43
C VAL A 12 -4.81 -0.02 -12.61
N ILE A 13 -4.78 -0.35 -11.34
CA ILE A 13 -5.94 -0.24 -10.44
C ILE A 13 -6.47 1.19 -10.39
N HIS A 14 -5.59 2.19 -10.28
CA HIS A 14 -5.99 3.60 -10.30
C HIS A 14 -6.68 4.02 -11.62
N SER A 15 -6.32 3.40 -12.74
CA SER A 15 -6.93 3.69 -14.05
C SER A 15 -8.35 3.14 -14.20
N LEU A 16 -8.73 2.12 -13.43
CA LEU A 16 -10.04 1.48 -13.54
C LEU A 16 -11.16 2.46 -13.22
N LYS A 17 -12.26 2.31 -13.96
CA LYS A 17 -13.47 3.11 -13.72
C LYS A 17 -14.09 2.68 -12.38
N GLY A 18 -14.53 3.67 -11.60
CA GLY A 18 -15.16 3.39 -10.30
C GLY A 18 -14.19 3.07 -9.17
N VAL A 19 -12.88 3.18 -9.38
CA VAL A 19 -11.88 2.99 -8.31
C VAL A 19 -11.36 4.34 -7.83
N GLU A 20 -11.43 4.55 -6.51
CA GLU A 20 -10.73 5.61 -5.78
C GLU A 20 -9.46 5.01 -5.17
N TYR A 21 -8.31 5.47 -5.62
CA TYR A 21 -7.02 4.85 -5.31
C TYR A 21 -6.12 5.78 -4.49
N SER A 22 -5.50 5.24 -3.46
CA SER A 22 -4.47 5.91 -2.66
C SER A 22 -3.13 5.17 -2.72
N PHE A 23 -2.07 5.95 -2.97
CA PHE A 23 -0.71 5.44 -3.01
C PHE A 23 -0.05 5.63 -1.65
N GLU A 24 0.23 4.53 -0.95
CA GLU A 24 0.97 4.49 0.32
C GLU A 24 0.50 5.55 1.34
N PRO A 25 -0.79 5.56 1.72
CA PRO A 25 -1.31 6.60 2.60
C PRO A 25 -0.64 6.55 3.98
N PRO A 26 0.02 7.64 4.44
CA PRO A 26 0.83 7.62 5.66
C PRO A 26 0.04 7.26 6.92
N ALA A 27 -1.23 7.67 7.01
CA ALA A 27 -2.07 7.34 8.16
C ALA A 27 -2.25 5.83 8.35
N LEU A 28 -2.37 5.08 7.25
CA LEU A 28 -2.53 3.62 7.33
C LEU A 28 -1.24 2.91 7.76
N PHE A 29 -0.06 3.44 7.46
CA PHE A 29 1.20 2.89 7.98
C PHE A 29 1.28 2.95 9.50
N SER A 30 0.66 3.95 10.12
CA SER A 30 0.61 4.05 11.58
C SER A 30 -0.56 3.26 12.18
N LEU A 31 -1.69 3.21 11.48
CA LEU A 31 -2.93 2.64 12.01
C LEU A 31 -2.99 1.11 11.87
N ILE A 32 -2.57 0.57 10.73
CA ILE A 32 -2.67 -0.89 10.47
C ILE A 32 -1.84 -1.71 11.45
N PRO A 33 -0.59 -1.36 11.81
CA PRO A 33 0.17 -2.11 12.80
C PRO A 33 -0.48 -2.18 14.19
N LEU A 34 -1.33 -1.22 14.52
CA LEU A 34 -2.05 -1.18 15.79
C LEU A 34 -3.28 -2.10 15.85
N ILE A 35 -3.57 -2.84 14.78
CA ILE A 35 -4.75 -3.72 14.68
C ILE A 35 -4.80 -4.80 15.76
N GLU A 36 -3.64 -5.25 16.24
CA GLU A 36 -3.53 -6.25 17.31
C GLU A 36 -3.45 -5.62 18.71
N SER A 37 -3.17 -4.31 18.79
CA SER A 37 -2.94 -3.60 20.06
C SER A 37 -4.15 -2.81 20.53
N ILE A 38 -5.04 -2.43 19.64
CA ILE A 38 -6.23 -1.63 19.94
C ILE A 38 -7.47 -2.54 19.91
N LYS A 39 -8.41 -2.29 20.83
CA LYS A 39 -9.71 -2.98 20.83
C LYS A 39 -10.39 -2.87 19.46
N GLU A 40 -10.87 -3.98 18.92
CA GLU A 40 -11.41 -4.11 17.57
C GLU A 40 -12.35 -2.97 17.14
N ASN A 41 -13.40 -2.69 17.93
CA ASN A 41 -14.37 -1.64 17.58
C ASN A 41 -13.73 -0.24 17.50
N ASN A 42 -12.74 0.05 18.36
CA ASN A 42 -12.05 1.33 18.35
C ASN A 42 -11.12 1.42 17.14
N TRP A 43 -10.44 0.32 16.82
CA TRP A 43 -9.59 0.25 15.65
C TRP A 43 -10.40 0.39 14.35
N LYS A 44 -11.50 -0.34 14.21
CA LYS A 44 -12.41 -0.23 13.08
C LYS A 44 -12.93 1.20 12.91
N MET A 45 -13.36 1.85 13.99
CA MET A 45 -13.82 3.24 13.94
C MET A 45 -12.73 4.17 13.34
N LEU A 46 -11.49 4.06 13.78
CA LEU A 46 -10.39 4.89 13.26
C LEU A 46 -10.11 4.59 11.78
N TYR A 47 -10.04 3.30 11.42
CA TYR A 47 -9.75 2.85 10.08
C TYR A 47 -10.85 3.25 9.08
N GLU A 48 -12.11 3.05 9.43
CA GLU A 48 -13.26 3.41 8.60
C GLU A 48 -13.42 4.92 8.47
N THR A 49 -13.19 5.68 9.55
CA THR A 49 -13.20 7.14 9.49
C THR A 49 -12.14 7.65 8.50
N TYR A 50 -10.92 7.12 8.59
CA TYR A 50 -9.87 7.49 7.64
C TYR A 50 -10.25 7.11 6.21
N LEU A 51 -10.62 5.85 5.97
CA LEU A 51 -10.91 5.39 4.60
C LEU A 51 -12.11 6.09 3.99
N TYR A 52 -13.18 6.27 4.75
CA TYR A 52 -14.41 6.82 4.23
C TYR A 52 -14.41 8.34 4.21
N GLU A 53 -14.21 9.00 5.36
CA GLU A 53 -14.33 10.45 5.46
C GLU A 53 -13.10 11.18 4.90
N ASP A 54 -11.91 10.78 5.32
CA ASP A 54 -10.69 11.53 4.97
C ASP A 54 -10.20 11.20 3.56
N PHE A 55 -10.28 9.95 3.13
CA PHE A 55 -9.83 9.57 1.79
C PHE A 55 -10.97 9.56 0.76
N PHE A 56 -11.98 8.68 0.92
CA PHE A 56 -12.94 8.39 -0.14
C PHE A 56 -13.83 9.59 -0.50
N ILE A 57 -14.50 10.18 0.48
CA ILE A 57 -15.34 11.36 0.27
C ILE A 57 -14.51 12.52 -0.25
N ASN A 58 -13.33 12.77 0.31
CA ASN A 58 -12.46 13.86 -0.15
C ASN A 58 -11.92 13.63 -1.56
N SER A 59 -11.66 12.39 -1.96
CA SER A 59 -11.27 12.05 -3.34
C SER A 59 -12.40 12.39 -4.32
N ILE A 60 -13.63 11.98 -4.02
CA ILE A 60 -14.80 12.25 -4.86
C ILE A 60 -15.09 13.76 -4.94
N CYS A 61 -14.95 14.47 -3.83
CA CYS A 61 -15.13 15.92 -3.77
C CYS A 61 -13.98 16.73 -4.39
N GLY A 62 -12.92 16.08 -4.84
CA GLY A 62 -11.72 16.75 -5.39
C GLY A 62 -10.86 17.47 -4.34
N ARG A 63 -10.99 17.13 -3.06
CA ARG A 63 -10.24 17.75 -1.94
C ARG A 63 -8.92 17.03 -1.66
N SER A 64 -8.84 15.73 -1.94
CA SER A 64 -7.66 14.90 -1.70
C SER A 64 -7.27 14.17 -3.00
N ILE A 65 -6.59 14.88 -3.89
CA ILE A 65 -6.17 14.37 -5.20
C ILE A 65 -4.71 14.75 -5.43
N ASN A 66 -3.89 13.79 -5.85
CA ASN A 66 -2.53 14.09 -6.26
C ASN A 66 -2.52 14.76 -7.65
N CYS A 67 -2.42 16.07 -7.67
CA CYS A 67 -2.32 16.89 -8.89
C CYS A 67 -0.86 17.16 -9.32
N ASN A 68 0.14 16.62 -8.64
CA ASN A 68 1.55 16.80 -9.02
C ASN A 68 1.87 15.98 -10.28
N ILE A 69 2.01 16.63 -11.42
CA ILE A 69 2.26 16.00 -12.72
C ILE A 69 3.57 15.20 -12.75
N ALA A 70 4.56 15.59 -11.96
CA ALA A 70 5.86 14.90 -11.88
C ALA A 70 5.75 13.56 -11.11
N ASP A 71 4.77 13.43 -10.22
CA ASP A 71 4.58 12.24 -9.40
C ASP A 71 4.00 11.07 -10.20
N ASP A 72 4.46 9.87 -9.91
CA ASP A 72 3.97 8.63 -10.53
C ASP A 72 2.53 8.30 -10.19
N SER A 73 2.03 8.75 -9.04
CA SER A 73 0.65 8.58 -8.60
C SER A 73 -0.29 9.71 -9.03
N SER A 74 0.17 10.63 -9.88
CA SER A 74 -0.62 11.77 -10.36
C SER A 74 -1.91 11.33 -11.05
N ILE A 75 -3.03 12.00 -10.71
CA ILE A 75 -4.33 11.75 -11.33
C ILE A 75 -4.31 12.00 -12.84
N TYR A 76 -3.50 12.94 -13.30
CA TYR A 76 -3.35 13.27 -14.73
C TYR A 76 -2.72 12.15 -15.57
N LYS A 77 -2.05 11.19 -14.94
CA LYS A 77 -1.43 10.04 -15.62
C LYS A 77 -2.39 8.86 -15.81
N VAL A 78 -3.54 8.84 -15.10
CA VAL A 78 -4.38 7.64 -15.00
C VAL A 78 -5.87 7.89 -15.22
N LYS A 79 -6.37 9.12 -15.06
CA LYS A 79 -7.78 9.46 -15.29
C LYS A 79 -7.95 10.38 -16.50
N SER A 80 -9.10 10.28 -17.16
CA SER A 80 -9.44 11.19 -18.26
C SER A 80 -9.64 12.63 -17.77
N LYS A 81 -9.37 13.61 -18.64
CA LYS A 81 -9.59 15.02 -18.34
C LYS A 81 -11.00 15.28 -17.85
N SER A 82 -12.01 14.70 -18.47
CA SER A 82 -13.41 14.88 -18.07
C SER A 82 -13.68 14.37 -16.64
N SER A 83 -13.04 13.27 -16.23
CA SER A 83 -13.13 12.75 -14.86
C SER A 83 -12.46 13.68 -13.85
N ILE A 84 -11.35 14.29 -14.23
CA ILE A 84 -10.62 15.25 -13.38
C ILE A 84 -11.42 16.55 -13.25
N ASP A 85 -11.85 17.13 -14.36
CA ASP A 85 -12.64 18.37 -14.40
C ASP A 85 -13.95 18.23 -13.59
N ALA A 86 -14.60 17.07 -13.64
CA ALA A 86 -15.80 16.79 -12.86
C ALA A 86 -15.57 16.89 -11.34
N ARG A 87 -14.34 16.62 -10.87
CA ARG A 87 -13.96 16.71 -9.44
C ARG A 87 -13.51 18.12 -9.06
N LEU A 88 -12.82 18.84 -9.95
CA LEU A 88 -12.20 20.13 -9.66
C LEU A 88 -13.15 21.32 -9.84
N ILE A 89 -14.11 21.22 -10.76
CA ILE A 89 -14.96 22.34 -11.15
C ILE A 89 -16.33 22.29 -10.44
N LYS A 90 -16.83 21.08 -10.13
CA LYS A 90 -18.15 20.93 -9.53
C LYS A 90 -18.08 20.90 -8.02
N SER A 91 -18.80 21.80 -7.36
CA SER A 91 -19.05 21.67 -5.93
C SER A 91 -19.86 20.40 -5.64
N VAL A 92 -19.28 19.49 -4.86
CA VAL A 92 -19.92 18.24 -4.43
C VAL A 92 -19.98 18.27 -2.90
N ASP A 93 -21.20 18.29 -2.36
CA ASP A 93 -21.42 18.11 -0.93
C ASP A 93 -21.33 16.63 -0.53
N LYS A 94 -21.32 16.34 0.77
CA LYS A 94 -21.19 14.98 1.29
C LYS A 94 -22.29 14.04 0.78
N VAL A 95 -23.55 14.48 0.80
CA VAL A 95 -24.70 13.65 0.36
C VAL A 95 -24.57 13.26 -1.11
N LYS A 96 -24.14 14.19 -1.94
CA LYS A 96 -23.89 13.93 -3.35
C LYS A 96 -22.67 13.06 -3.57
N ALA A 97 -21.60 13.24 -2.77
CA ALA A 97 -20.42 12.38 -2.81
C ALA A 97 -20.78 10.94 -2.45
N GLU A 98 -21.59 10.72 -1.42
CA GLU A 98 -22.09 9.40 -1.03
C GLU A 98 -22.86 8.70 -2.16
N LYS A 99 -23.75 9.43 -2.84
CA LYS A 99 -24.48 8.89 -4.01
C LYS A 99 -23.54 8.52 -5.17
N ILE A 100 -22.54 9.36 -5.45
CA ILE A 100 -21.53 9.07 -6.48
C ILE A 100 -20.67 7.88 -6.06
N GLY A 101 -20.41 7.75 -4.76
CA GLY A 101 -19.55 6.70 -4.18
C GLY A 101 -20.20 5.32 -4.09
N ALA A 102 -21.54 5.24 -4.18
CA ALA A 102 -22.26 3.98 -3.99
C ALA A 102 -21.78 2.83 -4.91
N ASP A 103 -21.35 3.17 -6.14
CA ASP A 103 -20.85 2.21 -7.13
C ASP A 103 -19.31 2.23 -7.25
N ARG A 104 -18.60 2.71 -6.22
CA ARG A 104 -17.14 2.83 -6.25
C ARG A 104 -16.46 1.96 -5.23
N VAL A 105 -15.22 1.60 -5.54
CA VAL A 105 -14.36 0.80 -4.69
C VAL A 105 -13.19 1.64 -4.20
N ILE A 106 -12.87 1.51 -2.91
CA ILE A 106 -11.65 2.06 -2.32
C ILE A 106 -10.51 1.07 -2.58
N ALA A 107 -9.41 1.55 -3.13
CA ALA A 107 -8.20 0.79 -3.27
C ALA A 107 -6.99 1.57 -2.71
N TYR A 108 -6.06 0.87 -2.09
CA TYR A 108 -4.80 1.46 -1.68
C TYR A 108 -3.64 0.46 -1.87
N LYS A 109 -2.47 0.99 -2.15
CA LYS A 109 -1.25 0.19 -2.34
C LYS A 109 -0.32 0.40 -1.16
N MET A 110 -0.01 -0.68 -0.45
CA MET A 110 0.87 -0.67 0.72
C MET A 110 1.61 -2.02 0.85
N PRO A 111 2.80 -2.18 0.28
CA PRO A 111 3.48 -3.49 0.26
C PRO A 111 3.92 -3.96 1.65
N ASP A 112 4.20 -3.04 2.56
CA ASP A 112 4.83 -3.36 3.85
C ASP A 112 3.83 -3.78 4.94
N ILE A 113 2.52 -3.66 4.67
CA ILE A 113 1.48 -4.10 5.60
C ILE A 113 1.13 -5.59 5.48
N THR A 114 1.77 -6.30 4.58
CA THR A 114 1.47 -7.73 4.31
C THR A 114 1.36 -8.58 5.57
N PRO A 115 2.22 -8.42 6.60
CA PRO A 115 2.11 -9.20 7.84
C PRO A 115 0.78 -9.03 8.59
N PHE A 116 0.06 -7.93 8.36
CA PHE A 116 -1.20 -7.58 9.04
C PHE A 116 -2.45 -7.91 8.19
N ILE A 117 -2.27 -8.30 6.93
CA ILE A 117 -3.38 -8.62 6.01
C ILE A 117 -4.30 -9.72 6.54
N PRO A 118 -3.80 -10.83 7.15
CA PRO A 118 -4.70 -11.85 7.70
C PRO A 118 -5.68 -11.27 8.71
N LYS A 119 -5.23 -10.37 9.59
CA LYS A 119 -6.11 -9.73 10.57
C LYS A 119 -7.07 -8.72 9.94
N LEU A 120 -6.64 -8.02 8.90
CA LEU A 120 -7.52 -7.15 8.11
C LEU A 120 -8.65 -7.94 7.44
N ILE A 121 -8.35 -9.11 6.86
CA ILE A 121 -9.36 -9.98 6.23
C ILE A 121 -10.32 -10.54 7.29
N GLU A 122 -9.82 -10.88 8.49
CA GLU A 122 -10.69 -11.29 9.60
C GLU A 122 -11.74 -10.21 9.93
N TYR A 123 -11.32 -8.94 9.93
CA TYR A 123 -12.20 -7.81 10.22
C TYR A 123 -13.07 -7.39 9.02
N TYR A 124 -12.58 -7.60 7.80
CA TYR A 124 -13.23 -7.23 6.54
C TYR A 124 -13.15 -8.39 5.53
N PRO A 125 -14.02 -9.41 5.66
CA PRO A 125 -13.97 -10.62 4.82
C PRO A 125 -14.16 -10.37 3.32
N ASP A 126 -14.82 -9.26 2.95
CA ASP A 126 -15.04 -8.86 1.56
C ASP A 126 -13.83 -8.12 0.95
N MET A 127 -12.78 -7.88 1.73
CA MET A 127 -11.56 -7.25 1.24
C MET A 127 -10.90 -8.13 0.18
N ARG A 128 -10.61 -7.56 -0.98
CA ARG A 128 -9.85 -8.22 -2.05
C ARG A 128 -8.38 -7.81 -1.97
N VAL A 129 -7.50 -8.78 -2.01
CA VAL A 129 -6.05 -8.55 -1.93
C VAL A 129 -5.42 -8.96 -3.25
N ILE A 130 -4.68 -8.03 -3.86
CA ILE A 130 -3.79 -8.33 -4.99
C ILE A 130 -2.38 -8.42 -4.42
N PHE A 131 -1.78 -9.59 -4.54
CA PHE A 131 -0.47 -9.88 -3.97
C PHE A 131 0.57 -10.02 -5.08
N MET A 132 1.54 -9.11 -5.09
CA MET A 132 2.64 -9.12 -6.05
C MET A 132 3.78 -9.98 -5.55
N GLU A 133 4.14 -11.00 -6.31
CA GLU A 133 5.28 -11.89 -6.06
C GLU A 133 6.44 -11.53 -7.00
N ARG A 134 7.67 -11.75 -6.54
CA ARG A 134 8.91 -11.64 -7.31
C ARG A 134 9.96 -12.54 -6.69
N GLY A 135 10.88 -13.05 -7.51
CA GLY A 135 11.99 -13.88 -7.05
C GLY A 135 12.77 -13.26 -5.88
N PRO A 136 13.20 -14.08 -4.89
CA PRO A 136 13.89 -13.58 -3.69
C PRO A 136 15.20 -12.86 -4.02
N ILE A 137 16.01 -13.40 -4.92
CA ILE A 137 17.32 -12.86 -5.28
C ILE A 137 17.16 -11.48 -5.92
N GLU A 138 16.26 -11.34 -6.88
CA GLU A 138 15.99 -10.08 -7.59
C GLU A 138 15.41 -9.02 -6.65
N THR A 139 14.57 -9.44 -5.72
CA THR A 139 14.00 -8.53 -4.72
C THR A 139 15.06 -8.04 -3.75
N ILE A 140 15.88 -8.95 -3.18
CA ILE A 140 16.94 -8.60 -2.24
C ILE A 140 17.99 -7.71 -2.92
N ASN A 141 18.43 -8.04 -4.14
CA ASN A 141 19.36 -7.18 -4.89
C ASN A 141 18.78 -5.78 -5.14
N SER A 142 17.49 -5.68 -5.46
CA SER A 142 16.84 -4.40 -5.65
C SER A 142 16.72 -3.58 -4.37
N LEU A 143 16.54 -4.22 -3.21
CA LEU A 143 16.52 -3.57 -1.89
C LEU A 143 17.91 -3.07 -1.51
N LEU A 144 18.94 -3.91 -1.69
CA LEU A 144 20.36 -3.55 -1.45
C LEU A 144 20.77 -2.34 -2.31
N ALA A 145 20.42 -2.35 -3.60
CA ALA A 145 20.71 -1.23 -4.49
C ALA A 145 20.05 0.09 -4.06
N LYS A 146 18.98 0.03 -3.24
CA LYS A 146 18.32 1.21 -2.65
C LYS A 146 18.92 1.62 -1.31
N GLY A 147 19.67 0.76 -0.64
CA GLY A 147 20.24 1.03 0.67
C GLY A 147 19.20 1.30 1.77
N TRP A 148 17.98 0.79 1.63
CA TRP A 148 16.89 1.12 2.56
C TRP A 148 17.15 0.63 3.99
N PHE A 149 17.86 -0.48 4.13
CA PHE A 149 18.12 -1.14 5.42
C PHE A 149 19.58 -1.04 5.86
N SER A 150 20.39 -0.20 5.20
CA SER A 150 21.76 0.07 5.62
C SER A 150 21.77 0.86 6.94
N LYS A 151 22.83 0.67 7.74
CA LYS A 151 23.03 1.45 8.99
C LYS A 151 23.07 2.96 8.73
N ASN A 152 23.65 3.36 7.58
CA ASN A 152 23.80 4.74 7.16
C ASN A 152 22.73 5.16 6.15
N GLY A 153 21.70 4.34 5.96
CA GLY A 153 20.66 4.59 4.98
C GLY A 153 19.96 5.93 5.20
N SER A 154 19.66 6.61 4.11
CA SER A 154 18.89 7.85 4.16
C SER A 154 17.56 7.63 4.85
N THR A 155 17.21 8.51 5.79
CA THR A 155 15.94 8.47 6.49
C THR A 155 14.74 8.57 5.55
N SER A 156 14.92 9.22 4.40
CA SER A 156 13.90 9.40 3.38
C SER A 156 13.51 8.13 2.61
N ASN A 157 14.35 7.10 2.66
CA ASN A 157 14.15 5.86 1.92
C ASN A 157 13.70 4.69 2.81
N MET A 158 13.58 4.92 4.13
CA MET A 158 13.18 3.88 5.07
C MET A 158 11.68 3.71 5.10
N THR A 159 11.23 2.47 5.21
CA THR A 159 9.82 2.17 5.48
C THR A 159 9.37 2.85 6.77
N TRP A 160 8.39 3.70 6.67
CA TRP A 160 7.84 4.48 7.77
C TRP A 160 6.47 3.92 8.20
N PRO A 161 6.10 3.91 9.50
CA PRO A 161 6.87 4.40 10.65
C PRO A 161 7.95 3.42 11.13
N PHE A 162 8.87 3.92 11.96
CA PHE A 162 9.93 3.15 12.60
C PHE A 162 10.24 3.67 14.00
N VAL A 163 10.85 2.83 14.83
CA VAL A 163 11.52 3.22 16.07
C VAL A 163 13.04 3.20 15.87
N ILE A 164 13.79 3.88 16.74
CA ILE A 164 15.27 3.87 16.69
C ILE A 164 15.77 3.22 17.95
N GLU A 165 16.53 2.13 17.81
CA GLU A 165 17.24 1.45 18.88
C GLU A 165 18.70 1.25 18.46
N ASN A 166 19.65 1.56 19.35
CA ASN A 166 21.09 1.42 19.09
C ASN A 166 21.51 2.08 17.74
N GLU A 167 20.99 3.28 17.47
CA GLU A 167 21.21 4.01 16.20
C GLU A 167 20.67 3.33 14.95
N ILE A 168 19.92 2.23 15.09
CA ILE A 168 19.34 1.48 14.00
C ILE A 168 17.84 1.71 13.95
N LYS A 169 17.32 1.91 12.76
CA LYS A 169 15.88 2.03 12.50
C LYS A 169 15.25 0.64 12.43
N ILE A 170 14.21 0.46 13.24
CA ILE A 170 13.40 -0.76 13.26
C ILE A 170 12.05 -0.40 12.65
N PRO A 171 11.75 -0.88 11.42
CA PRO A 171 10.46 -0.64 10.78
C PRO A 171 9.31 -1.30 11.53
N PHE A 172 8.11 -0.73 11.42
CA PHE A 172 6.89 -1.19 12.09
C PHE A 172 6.49 -2.66 11.80
N TRP A 173 6.96 -3.23 10.71
CA TRP A 173 6.68 -4.60 10.31
C TRP A 173 7.67 -5.63 10.88
N VAL A 174 8.73 -5.20 11.54
CA VAL A 174 9.61 -6.08 12.33
C VAL A 174 8.86 -6.51 13.60
N CYS A 175 8.90 -7.80 13.91
CA CYS A 175 8.30 -8.27 15.15
C CYS A 175 9.08 -7.76 16.37
N ASP A 176 8.40 -7.32 17.43
CA ASP A 176 9.04 -6.83 18.66
C ASP A 176 10.10 -7.78 19.21
N LYS A 177 9.79 -9.08 19.22
CA LYS A 177 10.72 -10.15 19.66
C LYS A 177 11.98 -10.27 18.80
N ASP A 178 11.99 -9.73 17.59
CA ASP A 178 13.09 -9.80 16.65
C ASP A 178 13.87 -8.46 16.58
N SER A 179 13.56 -7.48 17.42
CA SER A 179 14.20 -6.16 17.43
C SER A 179 15.71 -6.24 17.65
N ASP A 180 16.15 -7.00 18.66
CA ASP A 180 17.59 -7.21 18.92
C ASP A 180 18.28 -7.92 17.76
N LEU A 181 17.62 -8.94 17.20
CA LEU A 181 18.12 -9.66 16.03
C LEU A 181 18.26 -8.72 14.82
N TRP A 182 17.24 -7.91 14.55
CA TRP A 182 17.27 -6.90 13.50
C TRP A 182 18.43 -5.91 13.67
N CYS A 183 18.69 -5.45 14.88
CA CYS A 183 19.82 -4.56 15.19
C CYS A 183 21.18 -5.21 14.92
N ALA A 184 21.30 -6.51 15.18
CA ALA A 184 22.54 -7.27 14.95
C ALA A 184 22.77 -7.67 13.49
N MET A 185 21.73 -7.69 12.64
CA MET A 185 21.80 -8.14 11.25
C MET A 185 22.68 -7.24 10.38
N SER A 186 23.32 -7.84 9.37
CA SER A 186 23.87 -7.13 8.22
C SER A 186 22.75 -6.56 7.33
N GLU A 187 23.09 -5.67 6.41
CA GLU A 187 22.09 -5.11 5.46
C GLU A 187 21.45 -6.19 4.60
N ILE A 188 22.23 -7.16 4.12
CA ILE A 188 21.71 -8.27 3.32
C ILE A 188 20.75 -9.15 4.12
N ASP A 189 21.09 -9.41 5.40
CA ASP A 189 20.22 -10.19 6.28
C ASP A 189 18.90 -9.47 6.55
N ARG A 190 18.93 -8.15 6.72
CA ARG A 190 17.71 -7.32 6.85
C ARG A 190 16.85 -7.35 5.58
N CYS A 191 17.46 -7.32 4.40
CA CYS A 191 16.74 -7.48 3.14
C CYS A 191 16.10 -8.86 3.04
N ALA A 192 16.81 -9.92 3.44
CA ALA A 192 16.29 -11.28 3.48
C ALA A 192 15.16 -11.44 4.53
N TYR A 193 15.35 -10.89 5.73
CA TYR A 193 14.31 -10.86 6.77
C TYR A 193 13.04 -10.17 6.26
N TYR A 194 13.18 -8.98 5.65
CA TYR A 194 12.04 -8.28 5.03
C TYR A 194 11.34 -9.17 4.01
N TYR A 195 12.10 -9.77 3.08
CA TYR A 195 11.53 -10.63 2.05
C TYR A 195 10.70 -11.77 2.67
N ILE A 196 11.27 -12.48 3.64
CA ILE A 196 10.58 -13.57 4.35
C ILE A 196 9.33 -13.04 5.07
N ARG A 197 9.46 -11.93 5.80
CA ARG A 197 8.38 -11.35 6.61
C ARG A 197 7.16 -10.97 5.79
N VAL A 198 7.36 -10.44 4.57
CA VAL A 198 6.27 -9.97 3.71
C VAL A 198 5.79 -11.00 2.69
N ASN A 199 6.56 -12.05 2.39
CA ASN A 199 6.14 -13.07 1.41
C ASN A 199 5.69 -14.38 2.06
N ASN A 200 6.10 -14.68 3.28
CA ASN A 200 5.68 -15.89 4.00
C ASN A 200 4.40 -15.66 4.82
N VAL A 201 3.40 -15.07 4.18
CA VAL A 201 2.10 -14.80 4.79
C VAL A 201 1.03 -15.53 4.00
N ASN A 202 0.23 -16.34 4.69
CA ASN A 202 -0.93 -16.96 4.06
C ASN A 202 -2.07 -15.94 3.95
N ILE A 203 -2.43 -15.58 2.73
CA ILE A 203 -3.52 -14.66 2.43
C ILE A 203 -4.57 -15.42 1.63
N PRO A 204 -5.65 -15.87 2.28
CA PRO A 204 -6.71 -16.59 1.60
C PRO A 204 -7.33 -15.76 0.47
N ASN A 205 -7.58 -16.40 -0.66
CA ASN A 205 -8.25 -15.79 -1.82
C ASN A 205 -7.53 -14.54 -2.40
N ALA A 206 -6.24 -14.36 -2.13
CA ALA A 206 -5.47 -13.31 -2.78
C ALA A 206 -5.30 -13.60 -4.28
N ILE A 207 -5.47 -12.58 -5.11
CA ILE A 207 -5.08 -12.62 -6.51
C ILE A 207 -3.56 -12.47 -6.55
N LYS A 208 -2.85 -13.53 -6.89
CA LYS A 208 -1.39 -13.55 -6.97
C LYS A 208 -0.93 -13.20 -8.37
N ILE A 209 -0.04 -12.21 -8.46
CA ILE A 209 0.55 -11.77 -9.73
C ILE A 209 2.07 -11.85 -9.60
N SER A 210 2.69 -12.62 -10.49
CA SER A 210 4.14 -12.66 -10.63
C SER A 210 4.64 -11.40 -11.35
N TYR A 211 5.72 -10.82 -10.84
CA TYR A 211 6.39 -9.69 -11.51
C TYR A 211 6.97 -10.11 -12.86
N GLU A 212 7.45 -11.33 -12.94
CA GLU A 212 8.01 -11.94 -14.13
C GLU A 212 6.95 -12.07 -15.24
N ASP A 213 5.76 -12.56 -14.90
CA ASP A 213 4.63 -12.68 -15.84
C ASP A 213 4.14 -11.29 -16.28
N LEU A 214 4.10 -10.34 -15.34
CA LEU A 214 3.71 -8.96 -15.65
C LEU A 214 4.66 -8.29 -16.67
N ILE A 215 5.94 -8.66 -16.69
CA ILE A 215 6.89 -8.13 -17.68
C ILE A 215 6.77 -8.87 -19.01
N LEU A 216 6.56 -10.19 -18.98
CA LEU A 216 6.49 -11.01 -20.17
C LEU A 216 5.20 -10.80 -20.97
N ASP A 217 4.07 -10.75 -20.28
CA ASP A 217 2.75 -10.56 -20.88
C ASP A 217 1.86 -9.65 -20.02
N PRO A 218 2.09 -8.33 -20.05
CA PRO A 218 1.38 -7.39 -19.20
C PRO A 218 -0.13 -7.35 -19.45
N LEU A 219 -0.59 -7.54 -20.70
CA LEU A 219 -2.01 -7.44 -21.03
C LEU A 219 -2.80 -8.60 -20.45
N ASN A 220 -2.34 -9.84 -20.66
CA ASN A 220 -3.00 -11.01 -20.09
C ASN A 220 -2.94 -10.97 -18.56
N THR A 221 -1.78 -10.65 -18.00
CA THR A 221 -1.59 -10.61 -16.54
C THR A 221 -2.54 -9.62 -15.85
N VAL A 222 -2.83 -8.47 -16.46
CA VAL A 222 -3.73 -7.47 -15.84
C VAL A 222 -5.20 -7.66 -16.23
N SER A 223 -5.52 -8.46 -17.24
CA SER A 223 -6.90 -8.71 -17.68
C SER A 223 -7.77 -9.34 -16.60
N GLU A 224 -7.18 -10.10 -15.69
CA GLU A 224 -7.87 -10.71 -14.55
C GLU A 224 -8.27 -9.69 -13.46
N LEU A 225 -7.76 -8.46 -13.55
CA LEU A 225 -8.05 -7.38 -12.59
C LEU A 225 -9.23 -6.49 -13.01
N ALA A 226 -9.67 -6.59 -14.28
CA ALA A 226 -10.72 -5.76 -14.86
C ALA A 226 -12.07 -6.46 -14.77
#